data_201b46c70c1fc018e2e49dcee8faad29
#
_entry.id   201b46c70c1fc018e2e49dcee8faad29
#
_cell.length_a   1.000
_cell.length_b   1.000
_cell.length_c   1.000
_cell.angle_alpha   90.00
_cell.angle_beta   90.00
_cell.angle_gamma   90.00
#
_symmetry.space_group_name_H-M   'P 1'
#
loop_
_entity.id
_entity.type
_entity.pdbx_description
1 polymer ?
#
loop_
_entity_poly.entity_id
_entity_poly.type
_entity_poly.pdbx_seq_one_letter_code
_entity_poly.pdbx_strand_id
1 'polypeptide(L)'
;MTVLKIHIILFFALAINQAAAQKAKPYVSEVWVSDLGNGMYKNPVLYSDYSDPDVIRVGDDYFMTASSFNEIPGLPILHSKDMINWKLVNYAVTDLIPKEHFEKPKRGDGVWAPSIRFHNNEYYIYWGDPDFGIYMVKTKDPFGKWEEPILVMEGKGLIDSCPFWDEDGQAYLVHGWAGSRAGVKSILTINKMNPEGTKVLDKGIHVFDGHDANPTVEGPKMYKRNGYYYIFAPAGGVATGWQLALRSKNIYGPYEEKIVLEKGSTKINGPHQGAWVDTQNGEDWFYHFQDVDAGGRIVHLQPMKWEKDWPVIGIDTNKNKVGEPVMTFKKPNVGKSYPIETPAESDEFNDDKIGLQWQWSANENIVWSAKLPGKDYLRLFSIKIPDGEKNLWNVPNLLTQKFPAPNFVATTKVKLFPEDVKEGKIAGLLVMGMDYQSLVITNKPDGFYLQLRKAQKADKDGEEKILNEIKLKSNVVYLKANVNEPNGICTFSYSENGKKFENIGETFQAKPGKWIGAKIGIYSVSDSKVSRGGYADFDFFRITKN
;
A
#
# COMPACT_ATOMS: atom_id res chain seq x y z
N MET A 1 -79.75 -36.76 -10.79
CA MET A 1 -78.38 -37.25 -10.54
C MET A 1 -77.46 -36.13 -10.76
N THR A 2 -77.07 -35.43 -9.67
CA THR A 2 -76.25 -34.23 -9.70
C THR A 2 -74.85 -34.60 -9.19
N VAL A 3 -73.83 -34.47 -10.05
CA VAL A 3 -72.43 -34.81 -9.71
C VAL A 3 -71.75 -33.56 -9.13
N LEU A 4 -71.36 -33.63 -7.86
CA LEU A 4 -70.68 -32.63 -7.12
C LEU A 4 -69.18 -32.73 -7.46
N LYS A 5 -68.60 -31.69 -8.11
CA LYS A 5 -67.12 -31.57 -8.33
C LYS A 5 -66.49 -30.91 -7.15
N ILE A 6 -65.71 -31.69 -6.40
CA ILE A 6 -64.81 -31.14 -5.32
C ILE A 6 -63.53 -30.68 -5.96
N HIS A 7 -63.23 -29.35 -5.83
CA HIS A 7 -61.93 -28.78 -6.18
C HIS A 7 -61.02 -28.79 -4.94
N ILE A 8 -59.98 -29.61 -4.97
CA ILE A 8 -58.91 -29.58 -3.97
C ILE A 8 -57.91 -28.49 -4.39
N ILE A 9 -57.85 -27.42 -3.62
CA ILE A 9 -56.83 -26.39 -3.78
C ILE A 9 -55.61 -26.81 -2.93
N LEU A 10 -54.53 -27.22 -3.60
CA LEU A 10 -53.22 -27.46 -2.95
C LEU A 10 -52.55 -26.11 -2.74
N PHE A 11 -52.44 -25.67 -1.50
CA PHE A 11 -51.55 -24.59 -1.11
C PHE A 11 -50.12 -25.12 -1.00
N PHE A 12 -49.27 -24.80 -1.98
CA PHE A 12 -47.82 -24.94 -1.87
C PHE A 12 -47.30 -23.75 -1.04
N ALA A 13 -47.00 -23.97 0.23
CA ALA A 13 -46.23 -23.04 1.04
C ALA A 13 -44.78 -23.11 0.58
N LEU A 14 -44.31 -22.13 -0.22
CA LEU A 14 -42.88 -21.89 -0.45
C LEU A 14 -42.28 -21.38 0.85
N ALA A 15 -41.63 -22.25 1.60
CA ALA A 15 -40.73 -21.85 2.66
C ALA A 15 -39.48 -21.24 1.99
N ILE A 16 -39.42 -19.90 1.89
CA ILE A 16 -38.21 -19.17 1.55
C ILE A 16 -37.28 -19.31 2.74
N ASN A 17 -36.36 -20.26 2.67
CA ASN A 17 -35.19 -20.28 3.55
C ASN A 17 -34.33 -19.06 3.22
N GLN A 18 -34.55 -17.96 3.93
CA GLN A 18 -33.55 -16.90 4.08
C GLN A 18 -32.42 -17.49 4.93
N ALA A 19 -31.47 -18.15 4.30
CA ALA A 19 -30.17 -18.36 4.88
C ALA A 19 -29.58 -16.94 5.05
N ALA A 20 -29.68 -16.39 6.25
CA ALA A 20 -28.93 -15.20 6.61
C ALA A 20 -27.45 -15.55 6.40
N ALA A 21 -26.85 -15.02 5.34
CA ALA A 21 -25.44 -15.16 5.09
C ALA A 21 -24.74 -14.68 6.38
N GLN A 22 -24.16 -15.61 7.11
CA GLN A 22 -23.43 -15.31 8.34
C GLN A 22 -22.28 -14.41 7.90
N LYS A 23 -22.36 -13.10 8.23
CA LYS A 23 -21.28 -12.16 7.89
C LYS A 23 -19.99 -12.76 8.42
N ALA A 24 -19.04 -13.00 7.51
CA ALA A 24 -17.71 -13.48 7.90
C ALA A 24 -17.17 -12.59 9.02
N LYS A 25 -16.56 -13.21 10.04
CA LYS A 25 -15.95 -12.45 11.13
C LYS A 25 -14.88 -11.52 10.54
N PRO A 26 -14.77 -10.26 11.04
CA PRO A 26 -13.70 -9.38 10.63
C PRO A 26 -12.33 -10.04 10.84
N TYR A 27 -11.43 -9.85 9.90
CA TYR A 27 -10.05 -10.26 10.09
C TYR A 27 -9.39 -9.32 11.11
N VAL A 28 -8.67 -9.89 12.07
CA VAL A 28 -7.91 -9.15 13.08
C VAL A 28 -6.50 -9.69 13.12
N SER A 29 -5.54 -8.83 12.84
CA SER A 29 -4.11 -9.16 12.88
C SER A 29 -3.68 -9.64 14.26
N GLU A 30 -2.82 -10.66 14.29
CA GLU A 30 -2.16 -11.06 15.52
C GLU A 30 -0.95 -10.18 15.85
N VAL A 31 -0.38 -9.47 14.86
CA VAL A 31 0.91 -8.77 15.00
C VAL A 31 0.77 -7.27 15.21
N TRP A 32 -0.27 -6.64 14.63
CA TRP A 32 -0.54 -5.22 14.83
C TRP A 32 -2.02 -4.88 14.88
N VAL A 33 -2.46 -4.31 15.99
CA VAL A 33 -3.80 -3.75 16.17
C VAL A 33 -3.67 -2.37 16.80
N SER A 34 -4.23 -1.36 16.16
CA SER A 34 -4.22 0.02 16.64
C SER A 34 -5.31 0.29 17.68
N ASP A 35 -6.50 -0.28 17.53
CA ASP A 35 -7.60 -0.17 18.46
C ASP A 35 -7.29 -0.89 19.78
N LEU A 36 -7.31 -0.17 20.90
CA LEU A 36 -6.98 -0.73 22.21
C LEU A 36 -8.19 -1.37 22.92
N GLY A 37 -9.39 -1.37 22.28
CA GLY A 37 -10.62 -1.96 22.83
C GLY A 37 -11.26 -1.21 24.00
N ASN A 38 -10.68 -0.10 24.45
CA ASN A 38 -11.11 0.67 25.61
C ASN A 38 -11.51 2.13 25.28
N GLY A 39 -11.84 2.39 24.01
CA GLY A 39 -12.16 3.74 23.52
C GLY A 39 -10.93 4.58 23.16
N MET A 40 -9.74 4.00 23.23
CA MET A 40 -8.47 4.61 22.83
C MET A 40 -7.88 3.88 21.61
N TYR A 41 -7.01 4.57 20.89
CA TYR A 41 -6.17 3.98 19.87
C TYR A 41 -4.70 4.33 20.10
N LYS A 42 -3.81 3.56 19.51
CA LYS A 42 -2.36 3.84 19.43
C LYS A 42 -1.92 4.08 17.97
N ASN A 43 -1.03 5.02 17.78
CA ASN A 43 -0.32 5.23 16.52
C ASN A 43 0.89 4.28 16.36
N PRO A 44 1.21 3.87 15.13
CA PRO A 44 0.49 4.17 13.88
C PRO A 44 -0.86 3.44 13.80
N VAL A 45 -1.84 4.04 13.13
CA VAL A 45 -3.13 3.36 12.89
C VAL A 45 -2.99 2.21 11.90
N LEU A 46 -2.01 2.29 10.99
CA LEU A 46 -1.59 1.21 10.11
C LEU A 46 -0.06 1.09 10.18
N TYR A 47 0.43 -0.05 10.72
CA TYR A 47 1.86 -0.36 10.67
C TYR A 47 2.17 -1.14 9.38
N SER A 48 1.89 -0.51 8.26
CA SER A 48 2.22 -1.02 6.93
C SER A 48 2.52 0.16 6.03
N ASP A 49 3.34 -0.05 5.03
CA ASP A 49 3.80 0.95 4.07
C ASP A 49 2.67 1.42 3.14
N TYR A 50 1.74 2.20 3.70
CA TYR A 50 0.74 2.95 2.95
C TYR A 50 1.21 4.40 2.81
N SER A 51 2.25 4.59 2.00
CA SER A 51 2.92 5.86 1.75
C SER A 51 1.97 6.92 1.20
N ASP A 52 2.16 8.17 1.62
CA ASP A 52 1.44 9.33 1.09
C ASP A 52 -0.10 9.17 1.18
N PRO A 53 -0.65 8.83 2.36
CA PRO A 53 -2.07 8.50 2.49
C PRO A 53 -2.95 9.72 2.23
N ASP A 54 -4.01 9.52 1.45
CA ASP A 54 -5.11 10.49 1.34
C ASP A 54 -6.43 9.83 1.72
N VAL A 55 -7.24 10.54 2.49
CA VAL A 55 -8.45 10.00 3.12
C VAL A 55 -9.63 10.93 2.89
N ILE A 56 -10.79 10.36 2.55
CA ILE A 56 -12.06 11.07 2.49
C ILE A 56 -13.13 10.38 3.32
N ARG A 57 -14.14 11.15 3.75
CA ARG A 57 -15.40 10.64 4.29
C ARG A 57 -16.51 10.80 3.25
N VAL A 58 -17.29 9.74 3.07
CA VAL A 58 -18.52 9.77 2.25
C VAL A 58 -19.65 9.15 3.07
N GLY A 59 -20.53 9.98 3.60
CA GLY A 59 -21.54 9.54 4.57
C GLY A 59 -20.92 9.00 5.87
N ASP A 60 -21.17 7.74 6.17
CA ASP A 60 -20.62 7.02 7.33
C ASP A 60 -19.34 6.21 6.99
N ASP A 61 -18.82 6.34 5.78
CA ASP A 61 -17.70 5.56 5.28
C ASP A 61 -16.46 6.44 5.11
N TYR A 62 -15.30 5.87 5.46
CA TYR A 62 -13.99 6.46 5.22
C TYR A 62 -13.24 5.61 4.21
N PHE A 63 -12.65 6.27 3.22
CA PHE A 63 -11.83 5.62 2.19
C PHE A 63 -10.44 6.24 2.18
N MET A 64 -9.43 5.38 2.16
CA MET A 64 -8.02 5.77 2.05
C MET A 64 -7.41 5.15 0.81
N THR A 65 -6.57 5.91 0.12
CA THR A 65 -5.64 5.41 -0.90
C THR A 65 -4.22 5.82 -0.54
N ALA A 66 -3.24 5.19 -1.19
CA ALA A 66 -1.82 5.42 -0.91
C ALA A 66 -0.97 5.15 -2.17
N SER A 67 0.26 5.65 -2.17
CA SER A 67 1.25 5.32 -3.21
C SER A 67 1.47 3.82 -3.30
N SER A 68 1.60 3.33 -4.51
CA SER A 68 1.95 1.92 -4.78
C SER A 68 3.18 1.78 -5.68
N PHE A 69 3.68 2.90 -6.20
CA PHE A 69 4.82 2.94 -7.12
C PHE A 69 4.65 1.95 -8.28
N ASN A 70 5.59 1.05 -8.50
CA ASN A 70 5.50 0.01 -9.53
C ASN A 70 4.79 -1.27 -9.09
N GLU A 71 4.30 -1.35 -7.86
CA GLU A 71 3.66 -2.56 -7.33
C GLU A 71 2.23 -2.72 -7.86
N ILE A 72 1.87 -3.91 -8.34
CA ILE A 72 0.58 -4.22 -8.94
C ILE A 72 -0.12 -5.38 -8.20
N PRO A 73 -1.44 -5.25 -7.91
CA PRO A 73 -2.36 -4.15 -8.19
C PRO A 73 -1.96 -2.85 -7.48
N GLY A 74 -2.23 -1.70 -8.11
CA GLY A 74 -1.86 -0.38 -7.62
C GLY A 74 -3.03 0.44 -7.09
N LEU A 75 -2.76 1.54 -6.36
CA LEU A 75 -3.75 2.38 -5.70
C LEU A 75 -4.65 1.57 -4.75
N PRO A 76 -4.13 1.12 -3.60
CA PRO A 76 -4.93 0.38 -2.63
C PRO A 76 -6.12 1.20 -2.15
N ILE A 77 -7.27 0.56 -2.00
CA ILE A 77 -8.48 1.14 -1.43
C ILE A 77 -8.70 0.49 -0.06
N LEU A 78 -8.46 1.27 0.99
CA LEU A 78 -8.80 0.86 2.33
C LEU A 78 -10.13 1.51 2.74
N HIS A 79 -10.90 0.78 3.51
CA HIS A 79 -12.20 1.22 4.02
C HIS A 79 -12.23 1.12 5.54
N SER A 80 -12.84 2.11 6.18
CA SER A 80 -13.11 2.13 7.63
C SER A 80 -14.46 2.78 7.91
N LYS A 81 -15.05 2.44 9.05
CA LYS A 81 -16.25 3.10 9.60
C LYS A 81 -15.93 4.02 10.79
N ASP A 82 -14.68 3.97 11.29
CA ASP A 82 -14.30 4.69 12.51
C ASP A 82 -12.91 5.31 12.47
N MET A 83 -12.26 5.31 11.30
CA MET A 83 -10.94 5.91 11.09
C MET A 83 -9.77 5.14 11.74
N ILE A 84 -10.05 4.09 12.52
CA ILE A 84 -9.06 3.30 13.27
C ILE A 84 -8.99 1.87 12.76
N ASN A 85 -10.14 1.26 12.53
CA ASN A 85 -10.28 -0.12 12.07
C ASN A 85 -10.39 -0.13 10.56
N TRP A 86 -9.27 -0.41 9.88
CA TRP A 86 -9.14 -0.36 8.43
C TRP A 86 -9.11 -1.76 7.82
N LYS A 87 -9.70 -1.91 6.65
CA LYS A 87 -9.64 -3.09 5.82
C LYS A 87 -9.22 -2.72 4.42
N LEU A 88 -8.30 -3.47 3.84
CA LEU A 88 -8.01 -3.40 2.41
C LEU A 88 -9.14 -4.10 1.65
N VAL A 89 -9.85 -3.37 0.80
CA VAL A 89 -11.08 -3.86 0.16
C VAL A 89 -10.96 -3.96 -1.36
N ASN A 90 -10.03 -3.23 -1.97
CA ASN A 90 -9.86 -3.20 -3.42
C ASN A 90 -8.55 -2.53 -3.82
N TYR A 91 -8.32 -2.50 -5.13
CA TYR A 91 -7.31 -1.69 -5.81
C TYR A 91 -7.96 -0.97 -6.99
N ALA A 92 -7.56 0.27 -7.24
CA ALA A 92 -8.12 1.07 -8.32
C ALA A 92 -7.43 0.84 -9.67
N VAL A 93 -6.21 0.29 -9.69
CA VAL A 93 -5.43 0.04 -10.90
C VAL A 93 -4.94 -1.41 -10.93
N THR A 94 -5.26 -2.13 -12.00
CA THR A 94 -4.82 -3.51 -12.23
C THR A 94 -3.56 -3.61 -13.09
N ASP A 95 -3.33 -2.61 -13.94
CA ASP A 95 -2.12 -2.48 -14.77
C ASP A 95 -1.64 -1.04 -14.74
N LEU A 96 -0.34 -0.83 -14.63
CA LEU A 96 0.28 0.48 -14.85
C LEU A 96 0.42 0.77 -16.34
N ILE A 97 0.34 2.05 -16.69
CA ILE A 97 0.49 2.53 -18.06
C ILE A 97 1.64 3.54 -18.18
N PRO A 98 2.43 3.53 -19.28
CA PRO A 98 2.30 2.64 -20.44
C PRO A 98 2.60 1.17 -20.11
N LYS A 99 1.79 0.23 -20.63
CA LYS A 99 1.86 -1.19 -20.26
C LYS A 99 3.24 -1.80 -20.52
N GLU A 100 3.83 -1.55 -21.69
CA GLU A 100 5.13 -2.09 -22.09
C GLU A 100 6.27 -1.60 -21.20
N HIS A 101 6.15 -0.37 -20.65
CA HIS A 101 7.13 0.19 -19.73
C HIS A 101 7.16 -0.60 -18.41
N PHE A 102 5.98 -0.99 -17.92
CA PHE A 102 5.79 -1.66 -16.64
C PHE A 102 5.68 -3.19 -16.73
N GLU A 103 5.96 -3.81 -17.87
CA GLU A 103 6.18 -5.27 -17.96
C GLU A 103 7.41 -5.74 -17.19
N LYS A 104 8.32 -4.81 -16.88
CA LYS A 104 9.51 -5.02 -16.05
C LYS A 104 9.43 -4.14 -14.80
N PRO A 105 10.04 -4.56 -13.69
CA PRO A 105 10.09 -3.73 -12.50
C PRO A 105 10.73 -2.36 -12.79
N LYS A 106 10.00 -1.31 -12.48
CA LYS A 106 10.45 0.09 -12.54
C LYS A 106 10.45 0.66 -11.13
N ARG A 107 11.30 0.08 -10.29
CA ARG A 107 11.28 0.33 -8.86
C ARG A 107 11.43 1.81 -8.53
N GLY A 108 10.42 2.33 -7.83
CA GLY A 108 10.29 3.72 -7.46
C GLY A 108 9.67 4.63 -8.52
N ASP A 109 9.23 4.12 -9.67
CA ASP A 109 8.43 4.83 -10.67
C ASP A 109 6.95 4.45 -10.53
N GLY A 110 6.05 4.96 -11.34
CA GLY A 110 4.62 4.62 -11.38
C GLY A 110 3.77 5.51 -10.48
N VAL A 111 3.03 4.94 -9.53
CA VAL A 111 2.02 5.65 -8.74
C VAL A 111 2.63 6.38 -7.55
N TRP A 112 2.73 7.72 -7.65
CA TRP A 112 3.21 8.59 -6.57
C TRP A 112 2.07 9.41 -5.98
N ALA A 113 2.04 9.53 -4.65
CA ALA A 113 1.24 10.41 -3.81
C ALA A 113 -0.16 10.73 -4.36
N PRO A 114 -1.08 9.76 -4.36
CA PRO A 114 -2.42 9.94 -4.90
C PRO A 114 -3.28 10.88 -4.04
N SER A 115 -4.34 11.39 -4.65
CA SER A 115 -5.43 12.06 -3.95
C SER A 115 -6.74 11.41 -4.30
N ILE A 116 -7.55 11.08 -3.29
CA ILE A 116 -8.92 10.59 -3.47
C ILE A 116 -9.91 11.72 -3.19
N ARG A 117 -10.93 11.88 -4.04
CA ARG A 117 -12.01 12.87 -3.87
C ARG A 117 -13.35 12.25 -4.25
N PHE A 118 -14.42 12.80 -3.70
CA PHE A 118 -15.79 12.45 -4.04
C PHE A 118 -16.50 13.67 -4.61
N HIS A 119 -16.98 13.56 -5.85
CA HIS A 119 -17.66 14.64 -6.55
C HIS A 119 -18.73 14.05 -7.46
N ASN A 120 -19.90 14.69 -7.54
CA ASN A 120 -21.02 14.26 -8.40
C ASN A 120 -21.37 12.78 -8.29
N ASN A 121 -21.37 12.23 -7.05
CA ASN A 121 -21.64 10.81 -6.75
C ASN A 121 -20.63 9.82 -7.38
N GLU A 122 -19.42 10.26 -7.67
CA GLU A 122 -18.32 9.44 -8.14
C GLU A 122 -17.09 9.66 -7.27
N TYR A 123 -16.28 8.62 -7.09
CA TYR A 123 -14.96 8.65 -6.49
C TYR A 123 -13.93 8.87 -7.57
N TYR A 124 -13.00 9.79 -7.33
CA TYR A 124 -11.89 10.12 -8.21
C TYR A 124 -10.57 9.89 -7.48
N ILE A 125 -9.61 9.26 -8.13
CA ILE A 125 -8.23 9.20 -7.65
C ILE A 125 -7.33 9.78 -8.73
N TYR A 126 -6.51 10.77 -8.33
CA TYR A 126 -5.46 11.33 -9.19
C TYR A 126 -4.11 10.95 -8.60
N TRP A 127 -3.14 10.70 -9.45
CA TRP A 127 -1.76 10.47 -9.04
C TRP A 127 -0.78 11.03 -10.06
N GLY A 128 0.46 11.34 -9.60
CA GLY A 128 1.57 11.66 -10.47
C GLY A 128 2.35 10.39 -10.82
N ASP A 129 2.62 10.19 -12.10
CA ASP A 129 3.75 9.40 -12.56
C ASP A 129 4.83 10.39 -12.98
N PRO A 130 5.99 10.47 -12.27
CA PRO A 130 6.96 11.52 -12.51
C PRO A 130 7.62 11.48 -13.88
N ASP A 131 7.49 10.38 -14.62
CA ASP A 131 8.07 10.20 -15.93
C ASP A 131 7.09 10.46 -17.09
N PHE A 132 5.76 10.38 -16.82
CA PHE A 132 4.71 10.51 -17.84
C PHE A 132 3.73 11.64 -17.59
N GLY A 133 3.35 11.91 -16.34
CA GLY A 133 2.41 12.99 -16.03
C GLY A 133 1.39 12.63 -14.95
N ILE A 134 0.28 13.36 -14.93
CA ILE A 134 -0.80 13.16 -13.97
C ILE A 134 -1.91 12.34 -14.61
N TYR A 135 -2.23 11.23 -13.96
CA TYR A 135 -3.32 10.33 -14.33
C TYR A 135 -4.48 10.42 -13.35
N MET A 136 -5.65 9.94 -13.77
CA MET A 136 -6.81 9.76 -12.91
C MET A 136 -7.58 8.49 -13.26
N VAL A 137 -8.25 7.94 -12.26
CA VAL A 137 -9.30 6.91 -12.40
C VAL A 137 -10.52 7.34 -11.62
N LYS A 138 -11.70 6.81 -11.97
CA LYS A 138 -12.93 7.08 -11.22
C LYS A 138 -13.84 5.85 -11.16
N THR A 139 -14.79 5.87 -10.21
CA THR A 139 -15.83 4.86 -10.07
C THR A 139 -17.02 5.41 -9.27
N LYS A 140 -18.19 4.80 -9.43
CA LYS A 140 -19.35 5.01 -8.54
C LYS A 140 -19.33 4.08 -7.31
N ASP A 141 -18.59 2.98 -7.40
CA ASP A 141 -18.49 1.99 -6.33
C ASP A 141 -17.02 1.66 -6.04
N PRO A 142 -16.44 2.14 -4.93
CA PRO A 142 -15.03 1.90 -4.59
C PRO A 142 -14.73 0.43 -4.26
N PHE A 143 -15.76 -0.39 -3.98
CA PHE A 143 -15.63 -1.84 -3.78
C PHE A 143 -15.65 -2.62 -5.10
N GLY A 144 -16.12 -1.99 -6.18
CA GLY A 144 -16.29 -2.58 -7.50
C GLY A 144 -15.14 -2.25 -8.45
N LYS A 145 -15.44 -2.32 -9.74
CA LYS A 145 -14.48 -2.00 -10.80
C LYS A 145 -14.29 -0.48 -10.92
N TRP A 146 -13.03 -0.05 -11.02
CA TRP A 146 -12.63 1.30 -11.41
C TRP A 146 -12.51 1.40 -12.94
N GLU A 147 -12.71 2.60 -13.48
CA GLU A 147 -12.52 2.87 -14.91
C GLU A 147 -11.03 2.79 -15.28
N GLU A 148 -10.74 2.70 -16.58
CA GLU A 148 -9.36 2.70 -17.07
C GLU A 148 -8.69 4.07 -16.81
N PRO A 149 -7.37 4.10 -16.54
CA PRO A 149 -6.66 5.35 -16.29
C PRO A 149 -6.73 6.34 -17.46
N ILE A 150 -6.92 7.62 -17.14
CA ILE A 150 -6.89 8.74 -18.09
C ILE A 150 -5.68 9.61 -17.78
N LEU A 151 -4.88 9.96 -18.80
CA LEU A 151 -3.82 10.97 -18.69
C LEU A 151 -4.45 12.36 -18.71
N VAL A 152 -4.48 13.04 -17.56
CA VAL A 152 -5.08 14.37 -17.36
C VAL A 152 -4.14 15.50 -17.80
N MET A 153 -2.84 15.32 -17.53
CA MET A 153 -1.78 16.27 -17.85
C MET A 153 -0.49 15.51 -18.16
N GLU A 154 -0.02 15.62 -19.40
CA GLU A 154 1.28 15.07 -19.81
C GLU A 154 2.42 15.96 -19.33
N GLY A 155 3.51 15.37 -18.86
CA GLY A 155 4.72 16.08 -18.48
C GLY A 155 5.60 15.34 -17.50
N LYS A 156 6.91 15.64 -17.50
CA LYS A 156 7.87 15.08 -16.57
C LYS A 156 7.94 15.86 -15.26
N GLY A 157 8.06 15.14 -14.17
CA GLY A 157 8.23 15.73 -12.84
C GLY A 157 6.94 16.27 -12.22
N LEU A 158 5.78 16.01 -12.80
CA LEU A 158 4.49 16.34 -12.22
C LEU A 158 4.15 15.29 -11.15
N ILE A 159 4.00 15.73 -9.89
CA ILE A 159 3.78 14.85 -8.73
C ILE A 159 2.71 15.40 -7.81
N ASP A 160 2.19 14.54 -6.93
CA ASP A 160 1.40 14.91 -5.75
C ASP A 160 0.12 15.69 -6.12
N SER A 161 -0.58 15.26 -7.13
CA SER A 161 -1.73 15.96 -7.68
C SER A 161 -2.97 15.82 -6.80
N CYS A 162 -3.69 16.95 -6.59
CA CYS A 162 -4.96 16.97 -5.87
C CYS A 162 -6.00 17.77 -6.67
N PRO A 163 -7.09 17.15 -7.12
CA PRO A 163 -8.19 17.85 -7.77
C PRO A 163 -9.03 18.59 -6.72
N PHE A 164 -9.62 19.69 -7.16
CA PHE A 164 -10.56 20.49 -6.37
C PHE A 164 -11.66 21.05 -7.28
N TRP A 165 -12.92 20.84 -6.92
CA TRP A 165 -14.08 21.46 -7.55
C TRP A 165 -14.61 22.56 -6.65
N ASP A 166 -14.67 23.78 -7.17
CA ASP A 166 -15.21 24.92 -6.42
C ASP A 166 -16.74 25.00 -6.55
N GLU A 167 -17.35 25.84 -5.73
CA GLU A 167 -18.80 26.00 -5.64
C GLU A 167 -19.45 26.53 -6.93
N ASP A 168 -18.67 27.21 -7.78
CA ASP A 168 -19.09 27.68 -9.10
C ASP A 168 -19.01 26.60 -10.20
N GLY A 169 -18.58 25.38 -9.85
CA GLY A 169 -18.41 24.26 -10.76
C GLY A 169 -17.07 24.25 -11.52
N GLN A 170 -16.20 25.23 -11.31
CA GLN A 170 -14.87 25.22 -11.91
C GLN A 170 -13.97 24.18 -11.20
N ALA A 171 -13.35 23.32 -11.98
CA ALA A 171 -12.38 22.35 -11.46
C ALA A 171 -10.96 22.88 -11.57
N TYR A 172 -10.15 22.53 -10.57
CA TYR A 172 -8.74 22.88 -10.44
C TYR A 172 -7.90 21.67 -10.07
N LEU A 173 -6.62 21.74 -10.40
CA LEU A 173 -5.62 20.74 -10.04
C LEU A 173 -4.44 21.44 -9.39
N VAL A 174 -4.17 21.18 -8.12
CA VAL A 174 -2.93 21.59 -7.45
C VAL A 174 -1.93 20.44 -7.50
N HIS A 175 -0.66 20.74 -7.75
CA HIS A 175 0.41 19.74 -7.81
C HIS A 175 1.76 20.30 -7.40
N GLY A 176 2.70 19.42 -7.08
CA GLY A 176 4.11 19.69 -6.85
C GLY A 176 4.99 19.30 -8.04
N TRP A 177 6.31 19.41 -7.84
CA TRP A 177 7.33 19.15 -8.85
C TRP A 177 8.46 18.29 -8.31
N ALA A 178 8.79 17.21 -9.00
CA ALA A 178 9.95 16.37 -8.70
C ALA A 178 11.22 16.93 -9.33
N GLY A 179 12.10 17.49 -8.52
CA GLY A 179 13.36 18.06 -9.01
C GLY A 179 14.24 17.11 -9.83
N SER A 180 14.15 15.82 -9.55
CA SER A 180 14.89 14.78 -10.29
C SER A 180 14.43 14.58 -11.75
N ARG A 181 13.24 15.06 -12.12
CA ARG A 181 12.67 14.95 -13.48
C ARG A 181 12.45 16.31 -14.12
N ALA A 182 11.88 17.27 -13.36
CA ALA A 182 11.56 18.61 -13.87
C ALA A 182 12.73 19.61 -13.77
N GLY A 183 13.75 19.31 -12.96
CA GLY A 183 14.82 20.27 -12.65
C GLY A 183 14.40 21.35 -11.64
N VAL A 184 13.13 21.39 -11.24
CA VAL A 184 12.59 22.30 -10.21
C VAL A 184 11.87 21.50 -9.13
N LYS A 185 11.82 22.03 -7.91
CA LYS A 185 11.08 21.48 -6.76
C LYS A 185 10.66 22.63 -5.84
N SER A 186 10.00 22.33 -4.74
CA SER A 186 9.61 23.33 -3.72
C SER A 186 8.66 24.41 -4.24
N ILE A 187 7.91 24.13 -5.30
CA ILE A 187 6.91 25.02 -5.89
C ILE A 187 5.57 24.29 -5.97
N LEU A 188 4.49 24.96 -5.61
CA LEU A 188 3.14 24.47 -5.83
C LEU A 188 2.47 25.24 -6.98
N THR A 189 1.79 24.50 -7.85
CA THR A 189 1.17 25.03 -9.07
C THR A 189 -0.31 24.66 -9.07
N ILE A 190 -1.19 25.59 -9.48
CA ILE A 190 -2.60 25.34 -9.70
C ILE A 190 -2.92 25.52 -11.18
N ASN A 191 -3.54 24.51 -11.78
CA ASN A 191 -4.09 24.53 -13.12
C ASN A 191 -5.61 24.54 -13.09
N LYS A 192 -6.26 25.15 -14.11
CA LYS A 192 -7.68 24.92 -14.39
C LYS A 192 -7.87 23.58 -15.10
N MET A 193 -8.94 22.89 -14.75
CA MET A 193 -9.41 21.70 -15.45
C MET A 193 -10.77 21.94 -16.10
N ASN A 194 -11.15 21.08 -17.05
CA ASN A 194 -12.54 20.97 -17.47
C ASN A 194 -13.43 20.53 -16.28
N PRO A 195 -14.73 20.82 -16.29
CA PRO A 195 -15.62 20.50 -15.16
C PRO A 195 -15.64 19.02 -14.78
N GLU A 196 -15.42 18.11 -15.73
CA GLU A 196 -15.37 16.67 -15.52
C GLU A 196 -14.04 16.22 -14.85
N GLY A 197 -13.05 17.11 -14.73
CA GLY A 197 -11.73 16.82 -14.15
C GLY A 197 -10.83 15.94 -15.01
N THR A 198 -11.17 15.71 -16.27
CA THR A 198 -10.44 14.76 -17.14
C THR A 198 -9.28 15.38 -17.92
N LYS A 199 -9.15 16.71 -17.90
CA LYS A 199 -8.13 17.42 -18.68
C LYS A 199 -7.78 18.77 -18.08
N VAL A 200 -6.49 19.07 -18.01
CA VAL A 200 -5.96 20.40 -17.72
C VAL A 200 -6.12 21.33 -18.93
N LEU A 201 -6.51 22.59 -18.70
CA LEU A 201 -6.88 23.56 -19.74
C LEU A 201 -5.86 24.69 -19.93
N ASP A 202 -4.93 24.89 -19.01
CA ASP A 202 -3.98 26.00 -19.01
C ASP A 202 -2.55 25.56 -18.63
N LYS A 203 -1.63 26.49 -18.56
CA LYS A 203 -0.24 26.24 -18.17
C LYS A 203 -0.02 26.24 -16.66
N GLY A 204 -1.05 26.57 -15.88
CA GLY A 204 -0.99 26.72 -14.44
C GLY A 204 -0.34 28.01 -13.95
N ILE A 205 -0.58 28.27 -12.68
CA ILE A 205 -0.03 29.44 -11.95
C ILE A 205 0.74 28.89 -10.75
N HIS A 206 1.99 29.30 -10.58
CA HIS A 206 2.75 29.04 -9.35
C HIS A 206 2.15 29.87 -8.22
N VAL A 207 1.60 29.19 -7.21
CA VAL A 207 0.86 29.84 -6.12
C VAL A 207 1.65 29.91 -4.83
N PHE A 208 2.72 29.10 -4.71
CA PHE A 208 3.59 29.10 -3.55
C PHE A 208 5.01 28.67 -3.94
N ASP A 209 5.99 29.43 -3.45
CA ASP A 209 7.41 29.13 -3.56
C ASP A 209 8.00 28.92 -2.17
N GLY A 210 8.43 27.71 -1.89
CA GLY A 210 8.98 27.31 -0.59
C GLY A 210 10.51 27.31 -0.51
N HIS A 211 11.23 27.77 -1.53
CA HIS A 211 12.71 27.65 -1.55
C HIS A 211 13.39 28.27 -0.34
N ASP A 212 12.92 29.40 0.14
CA ASP A 212 13.58 30.13 1.24
C ASP A 212 13.26 29.51 2.62
N ALA A 213 11.97 29.37 2.95
CA ALA A 213 11.52 28.99 4.30
C ALA A 213 11.03 27.55 4.40
N ASN A 214 10.54 26.97 3.32
CA ASN A 214 9.86 25.67 3.28
C ASN A 214 10.42 24.76 2.16
N PRO A 215 11.74 24.47 2.17
CA PRO A 215 12.37 23.67 1.13
C PRO A 215 11.71 22.29 1.05
N THR A 216 11.63 21.73 -0.17
CA THR A 216 10.91 20.49 -0.46
C THR A 216 9.43 20.54 -0.07
N VAL A 217 8.77 21.71 -0.21
CA VAL A 217 7.30 21.72 -0.13
C VAL A 217 6.74 20.92 -1.30
N GLU A 218 5.87 19.95 -0.97
CA GLU A 218 5.26 18.99 -1.90
C GLU A 218 3.94 18.47 -1.32
N GLY A 219 3.32 17.42 -1.88
CA GLY A 219 2.14 16.76 -1.30
C GLY A 219 0.91 17.64 -1.09
N PRO A 220 0.57 18.62 -1.96
CA PRO A 220 -0.51 19.55 -1.67
C PRO A 220 -1.86 18.85 -1.66
N LYS A 221 -2.68 19.12 -0.62
CA LYS A 221 -4.09 18.72 -0.54
C LYS A 221 -4.94 19.97 -0.37
N MET A 222 -5.87 20.19 -1.31
CA MET A 222 -6.67 21.41 -1.37
C MET A 222 -8.06 21.23 -0.77
N TYR A 223 -8.47 22.23 0.02
CA TYR A 223 -9.76 22.28 0.70
C TYR A 223 -10.30 23.70 0.73
N LYS A 224 -11.63 23.87 1.02
CA LYS A 224 -12.27 25.16 1.25
C LYS A 224 -13.01 25.14 2.58
N ARG A 225 -12.84 26.19 3.39
CA ARG A 225 -13.50 26.33 4.67
C ARG A 225 -13.65 27.80 5.04
N ASN A 226 -14.83 28.22 5.52
CA ASN A 226 -15.11 29.58 5.97
C ASN A 226 -14.70 30.66 4.96
N GLY A 227 -14.86 30.35 3.65
CA GLY A 227 -14.50 31.25 2.55
C GLY A 227 -12.99 31.45 2.35
N TYR A 228 -12.17 30.57 2.92
CA TYR A 228 -10.73 30.45 2.61
C TYR A 228 -10.47 29.18 1.80
N TYR A 229 -9.57 29.28 0.86
CA TYR A 229 -8.88 28.14 0.24
C TYR A 229 -7.70 27.75 1.11
N TYR A 230 -7.56 26.45 1.38
CA TYR A 230 -6.45 25.89 2.12
C TYR A 230 -5.67 24.91 1.25
N ILE A 231 -4.35 24.97 1.33
CA ILE A 231 -3.46 23.93 0.82
C ILE A 231 -2.68 23.39 2.01
N PHE A 232 -2.90 22.12 2.34
CA PHE A 232 -2.08 21.41 3.31
C PHE A 232 -0.92 20.77 2.54
N ALA A 233 0.31 21.12 2.88
CA ALA A 233 1.50 20.64 2.19
C ALA A 233 2.64 20.41 3.19
N PRO A 234 3.30 19.24 3.20
CA PRO A 234 4.51 19.05 3.98
C PRO A 234 5.70 19.79 3.36
N ALA A 235 6.69 20.11 4.18
CA ALA A 235 7.97 20.67 3.76
C ALA A 235 9.11 20.13 4.63
N GLY A 236 10.37 20.43 4.29
CA GLY A 236 11.55 20.01 5.05
C GLY A 236 11.98 18.56 4.83
N GLY A 237 11.29 17.83 3.96
CA GLY A 237 11.59 16.44 3.57
C GLY A 237 11.10 15.37 4.55
N VAL A 238 11.07 14.13 4.11
CA VAL A 238 10.45 12.98 4.78
C VAL A 238 11.02 12.69 6.17
N ALA A 239 12.32 12.87 6.36
CA ALA A 239 12.99 12.49 7.62
C ALA A 239 12.89 13.56 8.72
N THR A 240 12.75 14.83 8.36
CA THR A 240 12.90 15.96 9.28
C THR A 240 11.87 17.06 9.10
N GLY A 241 10.91 16.89 8.21
CA GLY A 241 9.96 17.90 7.79
C GLY A 241 8.85 18.21 8.80
N TRP A 242 7.97 19.08 8.36
CA TRP A 242 6.80 19.56 9.07
C TRP A 242 5.62 19.69 8.14
N GLN A 243 4.41 19.84 8.68
CA GLN A 243 3.20 20.09 7.91
C GLN A 243 2.88 21.58 7.89
N LEU A 244 2.74 22.14 6.70
CA LEU A 244 2.19 23.48 6.48
C LEU A 244 0.70 23.45 6.26
N ALA A 245 0.02 24.55 6.65
CA ALA A 245 -1.24 24.98 6.08
C ALA A 245 -1.01 26.34 5.41
N LEU A 246 -1.38 26.44 4.15
CA LEU A 246 -1.42 27.67 3.37
C LEU A 246 -2.87 28.10 3.26
N ARG A 247 -3.20 29.39 3.45
CA ARG A 247 -4.58 29.87 3.28
C ARG A 247 -4.66 31.16 2.48
N SER A 248 -5.72 31.32 1.69
CA SER A 248 -6.01 32.53 0.94
C SER A 248 -7.50 32.72 0.74
N LYS A 249 -7.95 33.97 0.52
CA LYS A 249 -9.30 34.30 0.04
C LYS A 249 -9.46 34.11 -1.48
N ASN A 250 -8.36 33.97 -2.20
CA ASN A 250 -8.34 33.74 -3.64
C ASN A 250 -7.61 32.44 -3.93
N ILE A 251 -8.14 31.62 -4.83
CA ILE A 251 -7.58 30.32 -5.16
C ILE A 251 -6.13 30.39 -5.69
N TYR A 252 -5.77 31.48 -6.33
CA TYR A 252 -4.41 31.72 -6.82
C TYR A 252 -3.53 32.51 -5.85
N GLY A 253 -4.01 32.74 -4.63
CA GLY A 253 -3.26 33.47 -3.61
C GLY A 253 -3.42 35.00 -3.67
N PRO A 254 -2.53 35.76 -3.00
CA PRO A 254 -1.38 35.23 -2.23
C PRO A 254 -1.79 34.39 -1.04
N TYR A 255 -1.01 33.36 -0.73
CA TYR A 255 -1.24 32.48 0.41
C TYR A 255 -0.43 32.93 1.63
N GLU A 256 -1.11 33.03 2.78
CA GLU A 256 -0.47 33.07 4.09
C GLU A 256 -0.04 31.66 4.47
N GLU A 257 1.14 31.48 5.08
CA GLU A 257 1.67 30.20 5.48
C GLU A 257 1.77 30.04 7.00
N LYS A 258 1.62 28.82 7.48
CA LYS A 258 1.86 28.47 8.89
C LYS A 258 2.25 27.01 9.02
N ILE A 259 3.28 26.73 9.86
CA ILE A 259 3.54 25.38 10.36
C ILE A 259 2.45 25.02 11.36
N VAL A 260 1.83 23.85 11.17
CA VAL A 260 0.66 23.40 11.94
C VAL A 260 0.87 22.06 12.65
N LEU A 261 1.90 21.32 12.25
CA LEU A 261 2.35 20.08 12.89
C LEU A 261 3.85 19.91 12.66
N GLU A 262 4.59 19.62 13.69
CA GLU A 262 5.99 19.21 13.63
C GLU A 262 6.30 18.13 14.67
N LYS A 263 7.44 17.49 14.55
CA LYS A 263 7.89 16.40 15.44
C LYS A 263 7.79 16.77 16.94
N GLY A 264 8.15 18.01 17.29
CA GLY A 264 8.25 18.44 18.67
C GLY A 264 9.12 17.52 19.53
N SER A 265 8.62 17.18 20.71
CA SER A 265 9.29 16.29 21.66
C SER A 265 9.12 14.79 21.36
N THR A 266 8.35 14.43 20.34
CA THR A 266 7.98 13.04 20.04
C THR A 266 9.07 12.25 19.29
N LYS A 267 8.88 10.95 19.15
CA LYS A 267 9.72 10.07 18.32
C LYS A 267 9.27 10.01 16.86
N ILE A 268 8.13 10.63 16.52
CA ILE A 268 7.58 10.63 15.17
C ILE A 268 8.37 11.65 14.37
N ASN A 269 9.29 11.19 13.52
CA ASN A 269 10.06 12.05 12.63
C ASN A 269 9.16 12.61 11.52
N GLY A 270 9.53 13.76 11.00
CA GLY A 270 8.99 14.44 9.85
C GLY A 270 7.56 14.04 9.46
N PRO A 271 6.50 14.51 10.19
CA PRO A 271 5.14 14.23 9.74
C PRO A 271 4.99 14.75 8.32
N HIS A 272 4.66 13.83 7.40
CA HIS A 272 4.77 14.10 5.97
C HIS A 272 3.57 13.56 5.24
N GLN A 273 3.12 14.26 4.25
CA GLN A 273 1.96 14.02 3.39
C GLN A 273 0.76 13.38 4.11
N GLY A 274 -0.39 13.98 3.96
CA GLY A 274 -1.56 13.48 4.63
C GLY A 274 -2.83 14.23 4.24
N ALA A 275 -3.89 13.94 4.97
CA ALA A 275 -5.22 14.43 4.68
C ALA A 275 -5.96 14.93 5.91
N TRP A 276 -6.63 16.07 5.80
CA TRP A 276 -7.68 16.48 6.73
C TRP A 276 -8.97 15.75 6.41
N VAL A 277 -9.60 15.20 7.44
CA VAL A 277 -10.90 14.53 7.36
C VAL A 277 -11.70 14.82 8.62
N ASP A 278 -13.02 14.95 8.50
CA ASP A 278 -13.93 15.18 9.60
C ASP A 278 -14.71 13.91 10.00
N THR A 279 -15.28 13.92 11.21
CA THR A 279 -16.26 12.92 11.62
C THR A 279 -17.70 13.42 11.37
N GLN A 280 -18.66 12.50 11.40
CA GLN A 280 -20.09 12.81 11.32
C GLN A 280 -20.55 13.76 12.45
N ASN A 281 -19.82 13.76 13.57
CA ASN A 281 -20.10 14.59 14.75
C ASN A 281 -19.28 15.90 14.78
N GLY A 282 -18.58 16.23 13.68
CA GLY A 282 -17.88 17.49 13.51
C GLY A 282 -16.54 17.60 14.25
N GLU A 283 -15.90 16.47 14.57
CA GLU A 283 -14.50 16.46 14.98
C GLU A 283 -13.60 16.46 13.75
N ASP A 284 -12.51 17.20 13.80
CA ASP A 284 -11.50 17.27 12.75
C ASP A 284 -10.30 16.39 13.10
N TRP A 285 -9.76 15.70 12.09
CA TRP A 285 -8.65 14.77 12.22
C TRP A 285 -7.70 14.90 11.04
N PHE A 286 -6.43 14.51 11.23
CA PHE A 286 -5.40 14.57 10.20
C PHE A 286 -4.60 13.28 10.14
N TYR A 287 -4.52 12.69 8.95
CA TYR A 287 -3.61 11.58 8.66
C TYR A 287 -2.28 12.11 8.18
N HIS A 288 -1.21 11.41 8.49
CA HIS A 288 0.12 11.60 7.90
C HIS A 288 0.92 10.30 7.99
N PHE A 289 2.02 10.21 7.28
CA PHE A 289 2.92 9.09 7.47
C PHE A 289 4.18 9.46 8.26
N GLN A 290 4.89 8.43 8.72
CA GLN A 290 6.25 8.46 9.26
C GLN A 290 7.07 7.41 8.52
N ASP A 291 8.29 7.76 8.07
CA ASP A 291 9.24 6.81 7.49
C ASP A 291 10.01 6.07 8.61
N VAL A 292 10.01 4.74 8.57
CA VAL A 292 10.67 3.86 9.55
C VAL A 292 11.56 2.81 8.87
N ASP A 293 12.39 3.24 7.92
CA ASP A 293 13.34 2.40 7.19
C ASP A 293 12.69 1.16 6.54
N ALA A 294 13.09 -0.05 6.97
CA ALA A 294 12.56 -1.31 6.46
C ALA A 294 11.04 -1.46 6.63
N GLY A 295 10.44 -0.85 7.64
CA GLY A 295 8.98 -0.83 7.83
C GLY A 295 8.26 0.04 6.81
N GLY A 296 8.97 0.93 6.09
CA GLY A 296 8.40 1.86 5.14
C GLY A 296 7.67 3.03 5.79
N ARG A 297 6.68 3.56 5.12
CA ARG A 297 5.94 4.76 5.52
C ARG A 297 4.63 4.38 6.20
N ILE A 298 4.67 4.30 7.53
CA ILE A 298 3.56 3.89 8.39
C ILE A 298 2.61 5.05 8.66
N VAL A 299 1.31 4.78 8.78
CA VAL A 299 0.26 5.81 8.82
C VAL A 299 -0.15 6.15 10.25
N HIS A 300 -0.13 7.43 10.56
CA HIS A 300 -0.57 8.00 11.84
C HIS A 300 -1.88 8.77 11.69
N LEU A 301 -2.66 8.84 12.76
CA LEU A 301 -3.86 9.68 12.89
C LEU A 301 -3.67 10.65 14.05
N GLN A 302 -3.94 11.94 13.80
CA GLN A 302 -3.81 13.00 14.79
C GLN A 302 -5.16 13.69 15.01
N PRO A 303 -5.53 14.04 16.27
CA PRO A 303 -6.63 14.97 16.49
C PRO A 303 -6.26 16.33 15.89
N MET A 304 -7.25 17.06 15.42
CA MET A 304 -7.05 18.39 14.84
C MET A 304 -8.15 19.33 15.35
N LYS A 305 -7.81 20.60 15.53
CA LYS A 305 -8.76 21.66 15.88
C LYS A 305 -8.47 22.93 15.11
N TRP A 306 -9.47 23.76 14.90
CA TRP A 306 -9.34 25.05 14.26
C TRP A 306 -9.30 26.18 15.29
N GLU A 307 -8.29 27.04 15.23
CA GLU A 307 -8.15 28.23 16.04
C GLU A 307 -7.97 29.47 15.15
N LYS A 308 -8.96 30.37 15.12
CA LYS A 308 -8.95 31.58 14.26
C LYS A 308 -8.66 31.25 12.78
N ASP A 309 -9.36 30.25 12.27
CA ASP A 309 -9.21 29.74 10.90
C ASP A 309 -7.79 29.21 10.56
N TRP A 310 -7.04 28.76 11.56
CA TRP A 310 -5.82 27.99 11.40
C TRP A 310 -5.95 26.62 12.07
N PRO A 311 -5.51 25.55 11.41
CA PRO A 311 -5.50 24.24 12.04
C PRO A 311 -4.34 24.13 13.04
N VAL A 312 -4.58 23.39 14.12
CA VAL A 312 -3.57 22.87 15.03
C VAL A 312 -3.73 21.36 15.02
N ILE A 313 -2.72 20.65 14.50
CA ILE A 313 -2.77 19.20 14.31
C ILE A 313 -1.98 18.51 15.43
N GLY A 314 -2.57 17.51 16.09
CA GLY A 314 -2.00 16.91 17.29
C GLY A 314 -2.27 17.75 18.54
N ILE A 315 -1.32 17.78 19.46
CA ILE A 315 -1.41 18.51 20.72
C ILE A 315 -0.39 19.65 20.77
N ASP A 316 -0.86 20.86 20.98
CA ASP A 316 0.00 22.03 21.22
C ASP A 316 0.48 22.04 22.69
N THR A 317 1.60 21.37 22.94
CA THR A 317 2.20 21.23 24.27
C THR A 317 2.90 22.51 24.72
N ASN A 318 3.45 23.29 23.80
CA ASN A 318 4.27 24.47 24.03
C ASN A 318 3.49 25.80 23.97
N LYS A 319 2.19 25.75 23.62
CA LYS A 319 1.30 26.92 23.43
C LYS A 319 1.80 27.88 22.34
N ASN A 320 2.51 27.37 21.35
CA ASN A 320 3.01 28.12 20.19
C ASN A 320 2.08 28.01 18.97
N LYS A 321 0.95 27.29 19.10
CA LYS A 321 -0.05 27.00 18.07
C LYS A 321 0.47 26.10 16.92
N VAL A 322 1.50 25.33 17.21
CA VAL A 322 1.99 24.22 16.39
C VAL A 322 1.75 22.93 17.17
N GLY A 323 1.10 21.95 16.56
CA GLY A 323 0.84 20.70 17.25
C GLY A 323 2.01 19.72 17.16
N GLU A 324 2.03 18.78 18.10
CA GLU A 324 2.94 17.63 18.13
C GLU A 324 2.14 16.35 18.00
N PRO A 325 2.66 15.31 17.30
CA PRO A 325 1.95 14.04 17.12
C PRO A 325 1.64 13.35 18.45
N VAL A 326 0.47 12.69 18.53
CA VAL A 326 0.13 11.81 19.66
C VAL A 326 0.47 10.36 19.37
N MET A 327 0.94 9.62 20.38
CA MET A 327 1.18 8.18 20.27
C MET A 327 -0.05 7.36 20.68
N THR A 328 -0.86 7.88 21.57
CA THR A 328 -2.11 7.26 22.02
C THR A 328 -3.12 8.37 22.27
N PHE A 329 -4.36 8.18 21.82
CA PHE A 329 -5.42 9.16 21.98
C PHE A 329 -6.80 8.50 22.02
N LYS A 330 -7.85 9.28 22.35
CA LYS A 330 -9.24 8.84 22.23
C LYS A 330 -9.57 8.57 20.77
N LYS A 331 -10.35 7.53 20.52
CA LYS A 331 -10.88 7.25 19.17
C LYS A 331 -11.75 8.41 18.67
N PRO A 332 -11.79 8.66 17.34
CA PRO A 332 -12.72 9.60 16.74
C PRO A 332 -14.16 9.29 17.13
N ASN A 333 -14.93 10.33 17.45
CA ASN A 333 -16.34 10.19 17.74
C ASN A 333 -17.16 10.13 16.45
N VAL A 334 -17.42 8.93 15.97
CA VAL A 334 -18.27 8.66 14.80
C VAL A 334 -19.71 8.29 15.18
N GLY A 335 -20.09 8.48 16.46
CA GLY A 335 -21.45 8.23 16.96
C GLY A 335 -21.81 6.76 17.18
N LYS A 336 -20.97 5.82 16.77
CA LYS A 336 -21.18 4.36 16.88
C LYS A 336 -19.87 3.67 17.23
N SER A 337 -19.97 2.45 17.76
CA SER A 337 -18.82 1.55 17.93
C SER A 337 -18.81 0.50 16.83
N TYR A 338 -17.63 0.19 16.32
CA TYR A 338 -17.43 -0.80 15.29
C TYR A 338 -16.48 -1.90 15.78
N PRO A 339 -16.59 -3.12 15.25
CA PRO A 339 -15.68 -4.21 15.61
C PRO A 339 -14.24 -3.88 15.17
N ILE A 340 -13.28 -4.44 15.91
CA ILE A 340 -11.87 -4.37 15.50
C ILE A 340 -11.70 -5.13 14.18
N GLU A 341 -11.08 -4.49 13.21
CA GLU A 341 -10.75 -5.04 11.90
C GLU A 341 -9.40 -4.50 11.45
N THR A 342 -8.61 -5.33 10.74
CA THR A 342 -7.31 -4.95 10.20
C THR A 342 -7.17 -5.44 8.76
N PRO A 343 -6.23 -4.89 7.96
CA PRO A 343 -5.82 -5.54 6.71
C PRO A 343 -5.33 -6.96 6.97
N ALA A 344 -5.62 -7.88 6.04
CA ALA A 344 -5.13 -9.25 6.12
C ALA A 344 -3.64 -9.31 5.75
N GLU A 345 -2.90 -10.20 6.40
CA GLU A 345 -1.47 -10.45 6.14
C GLU A 345 -1.14 -11.94 5.94
N SER A 346 -2.05 -12.84 6.31
CA SER A 346 -1.90 -14.28 6.09
C SER A 346 -2.79 -14.76 4.96
N ASP A 347 -2.39 -15.83 4.28
CA ASP A 347 -3.16 -16.47 3.21
C ASP A 347 -2.99 -17.99 3.27
N GLU A 348 -4.08 -18.70 3.42
CA GLU A 348 -4.12 -20.17 3.38
C GLU A 348 -4.25 -20.72 1.96
N PHE A 349 -4.36 -19.85 0.98
CA PHE A 349 -4.57 -20.18 -0.44
C PHE A 349 -5.73 -21.20 -0.67
N ASN A 350 -6.77 -21.15 0.14
CA ASN A 350 -7.93 -22.01 0.03
C ASN A 350 -9.14 -21.37 -0.68
N ASP A 351 -9.07 -20.06 -0.92
CA ASP A 351 -10.06 -19.33 -1.73
C ASP A 351 -9.74 -19.42 -3.23
N ASP A 352 -10.71 -19.08 -4.08
CA ASP A 352 -10.53 -19.06 -5.55
C ASP A 352 -9.56 -17.98 -6.04
N LYS A 353 -9.26 -16.99 -5.22
CA LYS A 353 -8.31 -15.89 -5.48
C LYS A 353 -7.34 -15.75 -4.33
N ILE A 354 -6.16 -15.22 -4.62
CA ILE A 354 -5.21 -14.81 -3.58
C ILE A 354 -5.73 -13.56 -2.86
N GLY A 355 -5.30 -13.37 -1.61
CA GLY A 355 -5.68 -12.22 -0.80
C GLY A 355 -5.19 -10.90 -1.38
N LEU A 356 -5.87 -9.81 -1.05
CA LEU A 356 -5.55 -8.46 -1.55
C LEU A 356 -4.20 -7.93 -1.04
N GLN A 357 -3.61 -8.51 -0.01
CA GLN A 357 -2.28 -8.11 0.49
C GLN A 357 -1.14 -8.38 -0.51
N TRP A 358 -1.37 -9.22 -1.51
CA TRP A 358 -0.36 -9.61 -2.47
C TRP A 358 -0.22 -8.62 -3.63
N GLN A 359 1.02 -8.33 -3.99
CA GLN A 359 1.37 -7.46 -5.11
C GLN A 359 2.55 -8.06 -5.88
N TRP A 360 2.52 -7.90 -7.21
CA TRP A 360 3.63 -8.18 -8.11
C TRP A 360 4.54 -6.97 -8.26
N SER A 361 5.79 -7.18 -8.65
CA SER A 361 6.76 -6.10 -8.85
C SER A 361 6.69 -5.43 -10.24
N ALA A 362 5.78 -5.89 -11.10
CA ALA A 362 5.52 -5.36 -12.44
C ALA A 362 4.10 -5.73 -12.86
N ASN A 363 3.62 -5.24 -14.00
CA ASN A 363 2.32 -5.64 -14.55
C ASN A 363 2.23 -7.16 -14.64
N GLU A 364 1.17 -7.72 -14.08
CA GLU A 364 1.00 -9.17 -13.96
C GLU A 364 0.93 -9.85 -15.34
N ASN A 365 1.61 -10.99 -15.45
CA ASN A 365 1.42 -11.88 -16.58
C ASN A 365 0.73 -13.17 -16.10
N ILE A 366 -0.31 -13.57 -16.80
CA ILE A 366 -1.13 -14.76 -16.48
C ILE A 366 -0.31 -16.05 -16.34
N VAL A 367 0.86 -16.11 -16.93
CA VAL A 367 1.75 -17.28 -16.85
C VAL A 367 2.59 -17.35 -15.57
N TRP A 368 2.49 -16.37 -14.66
CA TRP A 368 3.29 -16.36 -13.42
C TRP A 368 2.70 -17.23 -12.33
N SER A 369 1.39 -17.34 -12.28
CA SER A 369 0.70 -18.06 -11.21
C SER A 369 -0.56 -18.77 -11.68
N ALA A 370 -1.02 -19.73 -10.88
CA ALA A 370 -2.32 -20.34 -11.05
C ALA A 370 -2.94 -20.67 -9.70
N LYS A 371 -4.18 -20.21 -9.51
CA LYS A 371 -5.06 -20.69 -8.45
C LYS A 371 -6.04 -21.68 -9.06
N LEU A 372 -5.78 -22.97 -8.85
CA LEU A 372 -6.57 -24.04 -9.46
C LEU A 372 -7.83 -24.28 -8.62
N PRO A 373 -9.02 -24.40 -9.23
CA PRO A 373 -10.29 -24.65 -8.52
C PRO A 373 -10.21 -25.90 -7.63
N GLY A 374 -10.65 -25.74 -6.37
CA GLY A 374 -10.68 -26.82 -5.38
C GLY A 374 -9.29 -27.30 -4.92
N LYS A 375 -8.26 -26.48 -5.07
CA LYS A 375 -6.93 -26.76 -4.55
C LYS A 375 -6.56 -25.73 -3.48
N ASP A 376 -6.03 -26.22 -2.37
CA ASP A 376 -5.63 -25.42 -1.21
C ASP A 376 -4.14 -25.06 -1.30
N TYR A 377 -3.72 -24.52 -2.43
CA TYR A 377 -2.37 -23.98 -2.65
C TYR A 377 -2.37 -22.96 -3.77
N LEU A 378 -1.35 -22.10 -3.76
CA LEU A 378 -1.00 -21.22 -4.87
C LEU A 378 0.14 -21.87 -5.66
N ARG A 379 -0.01 -22.00 -6.97
CA ARG A 379 1.06 -22.41 -7.88
C ARG A 379 1.76 -21.22 -8.48
N LEU A 380 3.09 -21.15 -8.32
CA LEU A 380 3.95 -20.20 -9.02
C LEU A 380 4.80 -20.95 -10.06
N PHE A 381 4.74 -20.52 -11.30
CA PHE A 381 5.56 -21.09 -12.36
C PHE A 381 6.99 -20.58 -12.28
N SER A 382 7.98 -21.45 -12.56
CA SER A 382 9.39 -21.12 -12.52
C SER A 382 9.80 -20.32 -13.77
N ILE A 383 9.50 -19.02 -13.75
CA ILE A 383 9.82 -18.12 -14.87
C ILE A 383 11.33 -17.90 -14.95
N LYS A 384 11.87 -17.93 -16.17
CA LYS A 384 13.30 -17.67 -16.40
C LYS A 384 13.68 -16.27 -15.90
N ILE A 385 14.74 -16.18 -15.11
CA ILE A 385 15.36 -14.90 -14.76
C ILE A 385 15.79 -14.22 -16.08
N PRO A 386 15.45 -12.93 -16.28
CA PRO A 386 15.83 -12.21 -17.50
C PRO A 386 17.33 -12.27 -17.76
N ASP A 387 17.72 -12.38 -19.03
CA ASP A 387 19.12 -12.51 -19.40
C ASP A 387 19.94 -11.28 -18.97
N GLY A 388 21.08 -11.51 -18.34
CA GLY A 388 21.97 -10.47 -17.84
C GLY A 388 21.70 -10.02 -16.38
N GLU A 389 20.58 -10.41 -15.80
CA GLU A 389 20.29 -10.08 -14.41
C GLU A 389 21.19 -10.87 -13.45
N LYS A 390 21.78 -10.16 -12.47
CA LYS A 390 22.69 -10.72 -11.46
C LYS A 390 22.03 -11.01 -10.14
N ASN A 391 20.78 -10.56 -9.97
CA ASN A 391 20.00 -10.65 -8.76
C ASN A 391 18.50 -10.52 -9.07
N LEU A 392 17.64 -10.46 -8.02
CA LEU A 392 16.19 -10.41 -8.17
C LEU A 392 15.62 -8.99 -8.38
N TRP A 393 16.44 -7.94 -8.42
CA TRP A 393 15.95 -6.55 -8.45
C TRP A 393 15.03 -6.26 -9.64
N ASN A 394 15.37 -6.75 -10.82
CA ASN A 394 14.61 -6.58 -12.05
C ASN A 394 13.77 -7.82 -12.43
N VAL A 395 13.61 -8.78 -11.51
CA VAL A 395 12.76 -9.95 -11.75
C VAL A 395 11.30 -9.58 -11.50
N PRO A 396 10.39 -9.73 -12.49
CA PRO A 396 9.05 -9.19 -12.41
C PRO A 396 8.08 -10.04 -11.57
N ASN A 397 8.23 -11.35 -11.55
CA ASN A 397 7.30 -12.31 -10.93
C ASN A 397 7.62 -12.61 -9.47
N LEU A 398 7.97 -11.60 -8.70
CA LEU A 398 8.06 -11.67 -7.25
C LEU A 398 6.71 -11.31 -6.63
N LEU A 399 6.09 -12.23 -5.90
CA LEU A 399 4.81 -12.02 -5.23
C LEU A 399 5.06 -11.66 -3.78
N THR A 400 4.85 -10.40 -3.43
CA THR A 400 5.25 -9.85 -2.13
C THR A 400 4.13 -9.08 -1.47
N GLN A 401 4.27 -8.87 -0.16
CA GLN A 401 3.41 -7.98 0.63
C GLN A 401 4.25 -7.07 1.52
N LYS A 402 3.62 -6.02 2.06
CA LYS A 402 4.21 -5.06 2.98
C LYS A 402 4.56 -5.73 4.31
N PHE A 403 5.53 -5.22 5.04
CA PHE A 403 5.72 -5.60 6.44
C PHE A 403 4.48 -5.16 7.25
N PRO A 404 3.80 -6.09 7.96
CA PRO A 404 2.56 -5.77 8.66
C PRO A 404 2.75 -5.25 10.08
N ALA A 405 3.95 -5.38 10.64
CA ALA A 405 4.29 -5.02 12.02
C ALA A 405 5.80 -4.85 12.20
N PRO A 406 6.26 -4.24 13.30
CA PRO A 406 7.69 -4.16 13.61
C PRO A 406 8.31 -5.52 13.96
N ASN A 407 7.52 -6.42 14.54
CA ASN A 407 7.92 -7.76 14.94
C ASN A 407 6.90 -8.78 14.43
N PHE A 408 7.36 -9.75 13.64
CA PHE A 408 6.52 -10.83 13.13
C PHE A 408 7.33 -12.00 12.62
N VAL A 409 6.66 -13.13 12.47
CA VAL A 409 7.19 -14.34 11.85
C VAL A 409 6.40 -14.65 10.59
N ALA A 410 7.06 -14.78 9.45
CA ALA A 410 6.47 -15.30 8.21
C ALA A 410 6.85 -16.77 8.04
N THR A 411 5.87 -17.63 7.79
CA THR A 411 6.07 -19.05 7.55
C THR A 411 5.32 -19.49 6.30
N THR A 412 5.97 -20.26 5.45
CA THR A 412 5.34 -20.89 4.26
C THR A 412 5.81 -22.33 4.11
N LYS A 413 5.02 -23.16 3.45
CA LYS A 413 5.37 -24.50 2.99
C LYS A 413 5.42 -24.50 1.48
N VAL A 414 6.55 -24.93 0.92
CA VAL A 414 6.78 -24.97 -0.53
C VAL A 414 7.10 -26.38 -0.97
N LYS A 415 6.56 -26.75 -2.14
CA LYS A 415 6.87 -27.98 -2.86
C LYS A 415 7.31 -27.66 -4.26
N LEU A 416 8.56 -28.00 -4.60
CA LEU A 416 9.16 -27.71 -5.92
C LEU A 416 8.98 -28.88 -6.88
N PHE A 417 8.54 -28.57 -8.10
CA PHE A 417 8.39 -29.52 -9.20
C PHE A 417 9.24 -29.04 -10.39
N PRO A 418 10.46 -29.60 -10.57
CA PRO A 418 11.36 -29.16 -11.64
C PRO A 418 11.01 -29.74 -13.01
N GLU A 419 10.05 -30.70 -13.10
CA GLU A 419 9.73 -31.46 -14.32
C GLU A 419 10.98 -32.10 -14.95
N ASP A 420 11.18 -31.93 -16.26
CA ASP A 420 12.31 -32.51 -17.00
C ASP A 420 13.62 -31.71 -16.85
N VAL A 421 13.64 -30.66 -16.03
CA VAL A 421 14.80 -29.79 -15.85
C VAL A 421 15.69 -30.33 -14.73
N LYS A 422 16.92 -30.68 -15.06
CA LYS A 422 17.85 -31.32 -14.12
C LYS A 422 18.34 -30.39 -13.00
N GLU A 423 18.38 -29.07 -13.23
CA GLU A 423 18.90 -28.10 -12.26
C GLU A 423 18.33 -26.69 -12.50
N GLY A 424 18.41 -25.82 -11.49
CA GLY A 424 18.20 -24.39 -11.62
C GLY A 424 16.75 -23.94 -11.48
N LYS A 425 15.83 -24.76 -10.99
CA LYS A 425 14.52 -24.28 -10.51
C LYS A 425 14.65 -23.86 -9.06
N ILE A 426 14.13 -22.69 -8.72
CA ILE A 426 14.30 -22.03 -7.44
C ILE A 426 12.95 -21.50 -6.97
N ALA A 427 12.55 -21.84 -5.75
CA ALA A 427 11.34 -21.27 -5.17
C ALA A 427 11.49 -21.12 -3.64
N GLY A 428 10.87 -20.08 -3.08
CA GLY A 428 10.91 -19.94 -1.62
C GLY A 428 10.45 -18.59 -1.09
N LEU A 429 10.95 -18.27 0.10
CA LEU A 429 10.64 -17.12 0.92
C LEU A 429 11.67 -16.02 0.72
N LEU A 430 11.21 -14.78 0.56
CA LEU A 430 12.03 -13.60 0.23
C LEU A 430 11.74 -12.46 1.20
N VAL A 431 12.79 -11.81 1.71
CA VAL A 431 12.74 -10.46 2.29
C VAL A 431 13.45 -9.54 1.31
N MET A 432 12.68 -8.66 0.63
CA MET A 432 13.12 -7.85 -0.52
C MET A 432 13.26 -6.38 -0.15
N GLY A 433 14.38 -5.79 -0.51
CA GLY A 433 14.68 -4.37 -0.49
C GLY A 433 15.87 -4.08 -1.38
N MET A 434 16.54 -2.93 -1.23
CA MET A 434 17.80 -2.63 -1.96
C MET A 434 18.92 -3.62 -1.60
N ASP A 435 18.89 -4.18 -0.39
CA ASP A 435 19.54 -5.44 -0.06
C ASP A 435 18.41 -6.47 0.15
N TYR A 436 18.62 -7.72 -0.25
CA TYR A 436 17.64 -8.77 0.02
C TYR A 436 18.29 -10.07 0.47
N GLN A 437 17.49 -10.90 1.13
CA GLN A 437 17.85 -12.28 1.47
C GLN A 437 16.68 -13.21 1.23
N SER A 438 16.95 -14.38 0.68
CA SER A 438 15.93 -15.40 0.41
C SER A 438 16.36 -16.77 0.91
N LEU A 439 15.39 -17.53 1.41
CA LEU A 439 15.54 -18.92 1.77
C LEU A 439 14.73 -19.78 0.80
N VAL A 440 15.40 -20.63 0.03
CA VAL A 440 14.79 -21.27 -1.14
C VAL A 440 15.11 -22.75 -1.21
N ILE A 441 14.21 -23.51 -1.84
CA ILE A 441 14.48 -24.83 -2.36
C ILE A 441 14.89 -24.75 -3.81
N THR A 442 15.90 -25.52 -4.20
CA THR A 442 16.35 -25.66 -5.60
C THR A 442 16.61 -27.13 -5.93
N ASN A 443 16.59 -27.46 -7.23
CA ASN A 443 16.97 -28.80 -7.68
C ASN A 443 18.35 -28.80 -8.31
N LYS A 444 19.08 -29.91 -8.11
CA LYS A 444 20.33 -30.27 -8.77
C LYS A 444 20.22 -31.69 -9.33
N PRO A 445 21.17 -32.15 -10.18
CA PRO A 445 21.09 -33.49 -10.77
C PRO A 445 20.96 -34.64 -9.75
N ASP A 446 21.44 -34.44 -8.53
CA ASP A 446 21.47 -35.46 -7.47
C ASP A 446 20.43 -35.24 -6.34
N GLY A 447 19.48 -34.31 -6.53
CA GLY A 447 18.38 -34.09 -5.59
C GLY A 447 18.02 -32.64 -5.33
N PHE A 448 17.38 -32.40 -4.19
CA PHE A 448 16.92 -31.09 -3.78
C PHE A 448 17.83 -30.49 -2.70
N TYR A 449 17.97 -29.16 -2.76
CA TYR A 449 18.81 -28.43 -1.83
C TYR A 449 18.07 -27.20 -1.29
N LEU A 450 18.26 -26.92 -0.02
CA LEU A 450 17.94 -25.66 0.60
C LEU A 450 19.11 -24.71 0.41
N GLN A 451 18.87 -23.48 -0.01
CA GLN A 451 19.88 -22.45 -0.11
C GLN A 451 19.44 -21.17 0.59
N LEU A 452 20.34 -20.56 1.35
CA LEU A 452 20.22 -19.19 1.82
C LEU A 452 20.99 -18.31 0.85
N ARG A 453 20.29 -17.40 0.18
CA ARG A 453 20.83 -16.51 -0.85
C ARG A 453 20.74 -15.06 -0.41
N LYS A 454 21.68 -14.21 -0.80
CA LYS A 454 21.74 -12.80 -0.46
C LYS A 454 22.29 -11.99 -1.60
N ALA A 455 21.69 -10.82 -1.87
CA ALA A 455 22.31 -9.76 -2.65
C ALA A 455 22.37 -8.46 -1.82
N GLN A 456 23.50 -7.79 -1.88
CA GLN A 456 23.70 -6.45 -1.33
C GLN A 456 23.78 -5.46 -2.48
N LYS A 457 23.19 -4.26 -2.30
CA LYS A 457 23.11 -3.25 -3.36
C LYS A 457 22.52 -3.83 -4.65
N ALA A 458 21.43 -4.57 -4.51
CA ALA A 458 20.76 -5.20 -5.64
C ALA A 458 20.29 -4.15 -6.67
N ASP A 459 19.94 -2.95 -6.21
CA ASP A 459 19.60 -1.76 -7.00
C ASP A 459 20.78 -1.21 -7.84
N LYS A 460 22.00 -1.70 -7.58
CA LYS A 460 23.27 -1.31 -8.23
C LYS A 460 24.00 -2.53 -8.80
N ASP A 461 23.24 -3.51 -9.29
CA ASP A 461 23.75 -4.74 -9.90
C ASP A 461 24.64 -5.61 -8.99
N GLY A 462 24.45 -5.51 -7.67
CA GLY A 462 25.14 -6.38 -6.71
C GLY A 462 24.79 -7.85 -6.97
N GLU A 463 25.81 -8.73 -7.04
CA GLU A 463 25.61 -10.14 -7.35
C GLU A 463 24.94 -10.90 -6.21
N GLU A 464 23.99 -11.79 -6.55
CA GLU A 464 23.42 -12.75 -5.60
C GLU A 464 24.47 -13.83 -5.26
N LYS A 465 24.60 -14.11 -3.94
CA LYS A 465 25.52 -15.12 -3.41
C LYS A 465 24.76 -16.17 -2.63
N ILE A 466 25.14 -17.43 -2.80
CA ILE A 466 24.70 -18.52 -1.96
C ILE A 466 25.59 -18.51 -0.69
N LEU A 467 24.97 -18.26 0.46
CA LEU A 467 25.66 -18.21 1.76
C LEU A 467 25.76 -19.59 2.42
N ASN A 468 24.68 -20.37 2.33
CA ASN A 468 24.56 -21.71 2.90
C ASN A 468 23.82 -22.61 1.94
N GLU A 469 24.17 -23.89 1.95
CA GLU A 469 23.52 -24.94 1.17
C GLU A 469 23.40 -26.23 1.97
N ILE A 470 22.23 -26.86 1.98
CA ILE A 470 21.92 -28.09 2.70
C ILE A 470 21.14 -29.02 1.79
N LYS A 471 21.55 -30.29 1.65
CA LYS A 471 20.80 -31.29 0.89
C LYS A 471 19.54 -31.71 1.65
N LEU A 472 18.39 -31.64 0.97
CA LEU A 472 17.08 -32.01 1.51
C LEU A 472 16.75 -33.47 1.18
N LYS A 473 15.90 -34.09 2.02
CA LYS A 473 15.41 -35.47 1.81
C LYS A 473 14.33 -35.55 0.75
N SER A 474 13.63 -34.45 0.46
CA SER A 474 12.52 -34.40 -0.50
C SER A 474 12.40 -33.03 -1.17
N ASN A 475 11.44 -32.92 -2.09
CA ASN A 475 11.09 -31.68 -2.77
C ASN A 475 10.14 -30.76 -1.94
N VAL A 476 9.99 -31.00 -0.65
CA VAL A 476 9.10 -30.23 0.25
C VAL A 476 9.91 -29.67 1.41
N VAL A 477 9.69 -28.41 1.73
CA VAL A 477 10.31 -27.76 2.89
C VAL A 477 9.41 -26.66 3.45
N TYR A 478 9.46 -26.45 4.75
CA TYR A 478 8.86 -25.32 5.46
C TYR A 478 9.93 -24.25 5.67
N LEU A 479 9.64 -23.03 5.30
CA LEU A 479 10.54 -21.88 5.35
C LEU A 479 9.98 -20.85 6.32
N LYS A 480 10.86 -20.24 7.10
CA LYS A 480 10.49 -19.24 8.10
C LYS A 480 11.47 -18.07 8.07
N ALA A 481 10.93 -16.85 8.10
CA ALA A 481 11.65 -15.63 8.37
C ALA A 481 11.07 -14.96 9.61
N ASN A 482 11.92 -14.64 10.55
CA ASN A 482 11.57 -13.90 11.76
C ASN A 482 12.12 -12.47 11.60
N VAL A 483 11.25 -11.48 11.69
CA VAL A 483 11.57 -10.06 11.53
C VAL A 483 11.38 -9.35 12.86
N ASN A 484 12.38 -8.59 13.30
CA ASN A 484 12.39 -7.94 14.62
C ASN A 484 12.86 -6.49 14.56
N GLU A 485 12.39 -5.67 15.51
CA GLU A 485 12.99 -4.39 15.85
C GLU A 485 14.39 -4.56 16.49
N PRO A 486 15.23 -3.52 16.38
CA PRO A 486 15.04 -2.33 15.58
C PRO A 486 15.33 -2.59 14.11
N ASN A 487 14.61 -1.85 13.21
CA ASN A 487 14.92 -1.75 11.79
C ASN A 487 14.86 -3.05 10.97
N GLY A 488 14.03 -4.03 11.34
CA GLY A 488 13.83 -5.22 10.53
C GLY A 488 15.03 -6.18 10.51
N ILE A 489 15.58 -6.51 11.68
CA ILE A 489 16.57 -7.60 11.78
C ILE A 489 15.89 -8.93 11.50
N CYS A 490 16.36 -9.66 10.49
CA CYS A 490 15.78 -10.91 10.04
C CYS A 490 16.67 -12.10 10.42
N THR A 491 16.04 -13.21 10.83
CA THR A 491 16.66 -14.52 10.94
C THR A 491 15.85 -15.53 10.14
N PHE A 492 16.54 -16.52 9.56
CA PHE A 492 15.90 -17.52 8.72
C PHE A 492 16.03 -18.91 9.37
N SER A 493 15.00 -19.73 9.20
CA SER A 493 15.00 -21.12 9.63
C SER A 493 14.17 -21.99 8.71
N TYR A 494 14.40 -23.28 8.71
CA TYR A 494 13.70 -24.24 7.87
C TYR A 494 13.31 -25.48 8.66
N SER A 495 12.37 -26.24 8.11
CA SER A 495 11.98 -27.54 8.63
C SER A 495 11.57 -28.48 7.49
N GLU A 496 12.03 -29.74 7.52
CA GLU A 496 11.57 -30.76 6.57
C GLU A 496 10.24 -31.41 6.99
N ASN A 497 9.79 -31.22 8.22
CA ASN A 497 8.58 -31.86 8.76
C ASN A 497 7.53 -30.89 9.33
N GLY A 498 7.80 -29.57 9.29
CA GLY A 498 6.93 -28.52 9.81
C GLY A 498 6.83 -28.41 11.33
N LYS A 499 7.57 -29.26 12.10
CA LYS A 499 7.50 -29.29 13.56
C LYS A 499 8.73 -28.69 14.23
N LYS A 500 9.91 -29.12 13.83
CA LYS A 500 11.19 -28.63 14.37
C LYS A 500 11.86 -27.77 13.30
N PHE A 501 12.09 -26.51 13.62
CA PHE A 501 12.80 -25.56 12.77
C PHE A 501 14.26 -25.44 13.20
N GLU A 502 15.16 -25.39 12.24
CA GLU A 502 16.58 -25.20 12.40
C GLU A 502 17.01 -23.87 11.78
N ASN A 503 17.75 -23.07 12.54
CA ASN A 503 18.26 -21.80 12.04
C ASN A 503 19.31 -22.03 10.96
N ILE A 504 19.36 -21.10 9.98
CA ILE A 504 20.33 -21.13 8.89
C ILE A 504 20.90 -19.74 8.65
N GLY A 505 22.24 -19.67 8.57
CA GLY A 505 22.98 -18.43 8.35
C GLY A 505 22.97 -17.48 9.54
N GLU A 506 23.48 -16.29 9.28
CA GLU A 506 23.55 -15.19 10.24
C GLU A 506 22.33 -14.27 10.11
N THR A 507 22.23 -13.27 11.01
CA THR A 507 21.21 -12.23 10.93
C THR A 507 21.38 -11.39 9.67
N PHE A 508 20.25 -10.99 9.09
CA PHE A 508 20.17 -10.10 7.94
C PHE A 508 19.45 -8.82 8.35
N GLN A 509 20.07 -7.68 8.05
CA GLN A 509 19.43 -6.37 8.21
C GLN A 509 18.63 -6.06 6.95
N ALA A 510 17.30 -6.10 7.02
CA ALA A 510 16.43 -5.68 5.92
C ALA A 510 16.69 -4.20 5.57
N LYS A 511 16.61 -3.88 4.29
CA LYS A 511 16.71 -2.52 3.77
C LYS A 511 15.41 -2.13 3.09
N PRO A 512 15.01 -0.86 3.11
CA PRO A 512 13.89 -0.40 2.30
C PRO A 512 14.15 -0.66 0.81
N GLY A 513 13.08 -0.68 0.02
CA GLY A 513 13.14 -0.53 -1.42
C GLY A 513 13.31 0.94 -1.81
N LYS A 514 13.10 1.26 -3.10
CA LYS A 514 13.15 2.65 -3.55
C LYS A 514 11.80 3.31 -3.29
N TRP A 515 11.75 4.23 -2.34
CA TRP A 515 10.57 4.95 -1.84
C TRP A 515 9.55 4.08 -1.07
N ILE A 516 9.80 2.79 -0.91
CA ILE A 516 8.93 1.84 -0.19
C ILE A 516 9.71 1.13 0.91
N GLY A 517 8.99 0.57 1.89
CA GLY A 517 9.56 -0.34 2.87
C GLY A 517 10.06 -1.65 2.25
N ALA A 518 10.71 -2.46 3.06
CA ALA A 518 10.99 -3.84 2.70
C ALA A 518 9.69 -4.61 2.48
N LYS A 519 9.77 -5.61 1.61
CA LYS A 519 8.66 -6.52 1.32
C LYS A 519 9.00 -7.92 1.80
N ILE A 520 7.98 -8.69 2.15
CA ILE A 520 8.12 -10.12 2.42
C ILE A 520 7.21 -10.89 1.47
N GLY A 521 7.67 -12.04 0.96
CA GLY A 521 6.83 -12.79 0.04
C GLY A 521 7.46 -14.07 -0.47
N ILE A 522 6.89 -14.57 -1.54
CA ILE A 522 7.24 -15.84 -2.16
C ILE A 522 7.51 -15.64 -3.65
N TYR A 523 8.28 -16.56 -4.23
CA TYR A 523 8.58 -16.51 -5.66
C TYR A 523 8.98 -17.88 -6.20
N SER A 524 8.91 -18.03 -7.53
CA SER A 524 9.46 -19.17 -8.25
C SER A 524 10.10 -18.70 -9.55
N VAL A 525 11.37 -19.04 -9.75
CA VAL A 525 12.17 -18.63 -10.92
C VAL A 525 13.01 -19.80 -11.44
N SER A 526 13.61 -19.60 -12.61
CA SER A 526 14.57 -20.52 -13.19
C SER A 526 15.83 -19.76 -13.60
N ASP A 527 16.98 -20.17 -13.09
CA ASP A 527 18.31 -19.76 -13.55
C ASP A 527 18.88 -20.74 -14.61
N SER A 528 18.13 -21.79 -14.92
CA SER A 528 18.51 -22.80 -15.92
C SER A 528 18.58 -22.19 -17.32
N LYS A 529 19.57 -22.64 -18.10
CA LYS A 529 19.64 -22.38 -19.56
C LYS A 529 18.43 -22.94 -20.31
N VAL A 530 17.75 -23.94 -19.72
CA VAL A 530 16.50 -24.52 -20.22
C VAL A 530 15.32 -23.79 -19.60
N SER A 531 14.68 -22.92 -20.36
CA SER A 531 13.64 -22.01 -19.89
C SER A 531 12.21 -22.58 -19.92
N ARG A 532 12.03 -23.90 -19.87
CA ARG A 532 10.70 -24.53 -19.93
C ARG A 532 10.43 -25.39 -18.71
N GLY A 533 9.14 -25.49 -18.37
CA GLY A 533 8.65 -26.35 -17.29
C GLY A 533 9.06 -25.88 -15.89
N GLY A 534 8.57 -26.58 -14.91
CA GLY A 534 8.84 -26.34 -13.49
C GLY A 534 7.91 -25.31 -12.85
N TYR A 535 7.54 -25.60 -11.64
CA TYR A 535 6.68 -24.77 -10.80
C TYR A 535 6.89 -25.11 -9.32
N ALA A 536 6.36 -24.27 -8.45
CA ALA A 536 6.29 -24.53 -7.03
C ALA A 536 4.87 -24.32 -6.52
N ASP A 537 4.40 -25.22 -5.66
CA ASP A 537 3.13 -25.10 -4.94
C ASP A 537 3.41 -24.61 -3.52
N PHE A 538 2.72 -23.54 -3.12
CA PHE A 538 2.76 -22.96 -1.78
C PHE A 538 1.44 -23.25 -1.09
N ASP A 539 1.47 -24.03 0.02
CA ASP A 539 0.26 -24.45 0.73
C ASP A 539 -0.36 -23.30 1.52
N PHE A 540 0.46 -22.42 2.07
CA PHE A 540 0.03 -21.27 2.87
C PHE A 540 1.15 -20.24 2.99
N PHE A 541 0.78 -19.04 3.39
CA PHE A 541 1.69 -18.01 3.90
C PHE A 541 1.09 -17.42 5.18
N ARG A 542 1.73 -17.62 6.31
CA ARG A 542 1.21 -17.21 7.61
C ARG A 542 2.12 -16.20 8.28
N ILE A 543 1.51 -15.13 8.74
CA ILE A 543 2.14 -14.14 9.62
C ILE A 543 1.63 -14.38 11.03
N THR A 544 2.54 -14.53 11.98
CA THR A 544 2.22 -14.78 13.40
C THR A 544 3.12 -13.93 14.30
N LYS A 545 2.76 -13.85 15.58
CA LYS A 545 3.66 -13.29 16.62
C LYS A 545 4.94 -14.10 16.73
N ASN A 546 6.00 -13.44 17.19
CA ASN A 546 7.27 -14.08 17.56
C ASN A 546 7.10 -15.01 18.75
#